data_2aa597a647de48b81d31bee260b49004
#
_entry.id   2aa597a647de48b81d31bee260b49004
#
_cell.length_a   1.000
_cell.length_b   1.000
_cell.length_c   1.000
_cell.angle_alpha   90.00
_cell.angle_beta   90.00
_cell.angle_gamma   90.00
#
_symmetry.space_group_name_H-M   'P 1'
#
loop_
_entity.id
_entity.type
_entity.pdbx_description
1 polymer ?
#
loop_
_entity_poly.entity_id
_entity_poly.type
_entity_poly.pdbx_seq_one_letter_code
_entity_poly.pdbx_strand_id
1 'polypeptide(L)'
;QPRSRGLGDVYKRQVFAAFHGDGTCFYTTPIKALSNQKFHDLVERYGEANVGLLTGDVTINGDAPIVVMTTEVLRNMIYADSERLETLTHVVMDEVHFLADRSRGPVWEEAILNLDPRVILVSLSATVSNVEEFGGWLSAVRGDTEIIVTEKRPVPLTQFMMVGRQILPLFE
;
A
#
# COMPACT_ATOMS: atom_id res chain seq x y z
N GLN A 1 -23.09 -7.56 15.82
CA GLN A 1 -23.00 -6.86 14.52
C GLN A 1 -21.55 -6.85 14.07
N PRO A 2 -21.20 -7.28 12.86
CA PRO A 2 -19.85 -7.14 12.36
C PRO A 2 -19.57 -5.65 12.19
N ARG A 3 -18.60 -5.13 12.95
CA ARG A 3 -18.08 -3.77 12.77
C ARG A 3 -17.58 -3.67 11.33
N SER A 4 -18.09 -2.71 10.58
CA SER A 4 -17.62 -2.41 9.22
C SER A 4 -16.10 -2.22 9.24
N ARG A 5 -15.39 -3.19 8.69
CA ARG A 5 -13.93 -3.17 8.58
C ARG A 5 -13.56 -2.11 7.55
N GLY A 6 -13.00 -0.99 7.99
CA GLY A 6 -12.45 0.01 7.06
C GLY A 6 -11.19 -0.52 6.36
N LEU A 7 -10.88 0.00 5.16
CA LEU A 7 -9.65 -0.32 4.41
C LEU A 7 -8.39 -0.22 5.28
N GLY A 8 -8.35 0.72 6.25
CA GLY A 8 -7.27 0.84 7.22
C GLY A 8 -7.09 -0.36 8.16
N ASP A 9 -8.08 -1.23 8.29
CA ASP A 9 -7.96 -2.42 9.14
C ASP A 9 -7.44 -3.65 8.38
N VAL A 10 -7.54 -3.66 7.05
CA VAL A 10 -7.07 -4.77 6.21
C VAL A 10 -5.55 -4.85 6.24
N TYR A 11 -4.85 -3.76 5.89
CA TYR A 11 -3.38 -3.78 5.90
C TYR A 11 -2.80 -3.98 7.30
N LYS A 12 -3.46 -3.42 8.33
CA LYS A 12 -3.03 -3.61 9.73
C LYS A 12 -3.03 -5.08 10.14
N ARG A 13 -4.00 -5.86 9.66
CA ARG A 13 -4.07 -7.30 9.90
C ARG A 13 -2.95 -8.05 9.18
N GLN A 14 -2.65 -7.68 7.95
CA GLN A 14 -1.58 -8.33 7.18
C GLN A 14 -0.19 -8.01 7.78
N VAL A 15 0.06 -6.75 8.13
CA VAL A 15 1.28 -6.37 8.86
C VAL A 15 1.37 -7.11 10.19
N PHE A 16 0.25 -7.21 10.93
CA PHE A 16 0.20 -7.97 12.17
C PHE A 16 0.46 -9.47 11.95
N ALA A 17 -0.12 -10.07 10.91
CA ALA A 17 0.07 -11.48 10.58
C ALA A 17 1.53 -11.78 10.21
N ALA A 18 2.16 -10.91 9.41
CA ALA A 18 3.57 -11.03 9.06
C ALA A 18 4.47 -10.86 10.29
N PHE A 19 4.17 -9.90 11.17
CA PHE A 19 4.93 -9.63 12.39
C PHE A 19 4.86 -10.77 13.42
N HIS A 20 3.75 -11.50 13.49
CA HIS A 20 3.59 -12.63 14.42
C HIS A 20 3.89 -13.99 13.77
N GLY A 21 4.28 -13.98 12.49
CA GLY A 21 4.77 -15.14 11.76
C GLY A 21 6.31 -15.13 11.64
N ASP A 22 6.85 -16.14 10.97
CA ASP A 22 8.30 -16.26 10.73
C ASP A 22 8.74 -15.52 9.45
N GLY A 23 7.96 -14.52 8.97
CA GLY A 23 8.22 -13.83 7.71
C GLY A 23 8.38 -12.32 7.85
N THR A 24 8.80 -11.69 6.75
CA THR A 24 9.00 -10.24 6.64
C THR A 24 7.82 -9.60 5.89
N CYS A 25 7.44 -8.40 6.29
CA CYS A 25 6.46 -7.56 5.61
C CYS A 25 7.11 -6.31 5.03
N PHE A 26 6.98 -6.09 3.74
CA PHE A 26 7.37 -4.83 3.11
C PHE A 26 6.15 -3.94 2.91
N TYR A 27 6.23 -2.71 3.39
CA TYR A 27 5.22 -1.67 3.18
C TYR A 27 5.75 -0.66 2.19
N THR A 28 5.16 -0.60 1.00
CA THR A 28 5.65 0.29 -0.06
C THR A 28 4.76 1.50 -0.27
N THR A 29 5.36 2.63 -0.55
CA THR A 29 4.69 3.91 -0.86
C THR A 29 5.24 4.52 -2.14
N PRO A 30 4.48 5.42 -2.81
CA PRO A 30 4.92 6.03 -4.05
C PRO A 30 6.06 7.04 -3.91
N ILE A 31 6.24 7.62 -2.75
CA ILE A 31 7.24 8.68 -2.52
C ILE A 31 7.85 8.59 -1.13
N LYS A 32 9.10 9.04 -1.02
CA LYS A 32 9.89 9.04 0.21
C LYS A 32 9.19 9.72 1.40
N ALA A 33 8.48 10.85 1.16
CA ALA A 33 7.79 11.56 2.24
C ALA A 33 6.71 10.69 2.91
N LEU A 34 5.95 9.92 2.12
CA LEU A 34 4.96 8.98 2.64
C LEU A 34 5.62 7.79 3.32
N SER A 35 6.77 7.31 2.82
CA SER A 35 7.55 6.27 3.50
C SER A 35 7.97 6.72 4.89
N ASN A 36 8.50 7.93 5.03
CA ASN A 36 8.90 8.48 6.34
C ASN A 36 7.72 8.60 7.30
N GLN A 37 6.58 9.12 6.84
CA GLN A 37 5.37 9.22 7.66
C GLN A 37 4.91 7.84 8.13
N LYS A 38 4.81 6.88 7.21
CA LYS A 38 4.37 5.53 7.53
C LYS A 38 5.35 4.80 8.45
N PHE A 39 6.65 5.03 8.29
CA PHE A 39 7.66 4.51 9.20
C PHE A 39 7.40 4.96 10.63
N HIS A 40 7.17 6.25 10.88
CA HIS A 40 6.87 6.75 12.21
C HIS A 40 5.57 6.18 12.77
N ASP A 41 4.51 6.09 11.98
CA ASP A 41 3.24 5.49 12.40
C ASP A 41 3.40 4.02 12.83
N LEU A 42 4.23 3.25 12.10
CA LEU A 42 4.47 1.86 12.40
C LEU A 42 5.43 1.67 13.59
N VAL A 43 6.43 2.54 13.74
CA VAL A 43 7.31 2.56 14.93
C VAL A 43 6.52 2.83 16.20
N GLU A 44 5.60 3.80 16.19
CA GLU A 44 4.72 4.08 17.32
C GLU A 44 3.89 2.84 17.72
N ARG A 45 3.48 2.05 16.74
CA ARG A 45 2.63 0.88 16.96
C ARG A 45 3.38 -0.39 17.33
N TYR A 46 4.51 -0.66 16.68
CA TYR A 46 5.24 -1.94 16.77
C TYR A 46 6.60 -1.84 17.45
N GLY A 47 7.06 -0.63 17.73
CA GLY A 47 8.37 -0.37 18.35
C GLY A 47 9.52 -0.25 17.33
N GLU A 48 10.54 0.53 17.67
CA GLU A 48 11.69 0.83 16.81
C GLU A 48 12.49 -0.42 16.39
N ALA A 49 12.58 -1.41 17.28
CA ALA A 49 13.30 -2.66 17.00
C ALA A 49 12.66 -3.50 15.88
N ASN A 50 11.37 -3.30 15.60
CA ASN A 50 10.59 -4.14 14.71
C ASN A 50 10.26 -3.48 13.37
N VAL A 51 10.63 -2.22 13.20
CA VAL A 51 10.32 -1.45 11.99
C VAL A 51 11.59 -0.87 11.39
N GLY A 52 11.75 -1.05 10.09
CA GLY A 52 12.84 -0.49 9.30
C GLY A 52 12.35 0.49 8.24
N LEU A 53 13.26 1.30 7.75
CA LEU A 53 13.05 2.21 6.63
C LEU A 53 14.14 2.00 5.59
N LEU A 54 13.74 1.82 4.34
CA LEU A 54 14.66 1.67 3.22
C LEU A 54 14.21 2.57 2.06
N THR A 55 14.97 3.64 1.85
CA THR A 55 14.78 4.55 0.71
C THR A 55 16.08 4.64 -0.09
N GLY A 56 16.08 5.34 -1.22
CA GLY A 56 17.26 5.42 -2.07
C GLY A 56 18.52 5.96 -1.39
N ASP A 57 18.38 6.70 -0.30
CA ASP A 57 19.47 7.39 0.41
C ASP A 57 19.51 7.11 1.92
N VAL A 58 18.53 6.41 2.48
CA VAL A 58 18.42 6.14 3.93
C VAL A 58 18.12 4.67 4.16
N THR A 59 18.88 4.08 5.08
CA THR A 59 18.62 2.73 5.61
C THR A 59 18.61 2.81 7.14
N ILE A 60 17.48 2.45 7.74
CA ILE A 60 17.30 2.31 9.19
C ILE A 60 16.76 0.91 9.44
N ASN A 61 17.43 0.11 10.27
CA ASN A 61 16.99 -1.23 10.67
C ASN A 61 16.43 -2.06 9.49
N GLY A 62 17.23 -2.18 8.41
CA GLY A 62 16.79 -2.77 7.15
C GLY A 62 16.45 -4.26 7.19
N ASP A 63 16.79 -4.96 8.28
CA ASP A 63 16.50 -6.38 8.51
C ASP A 63 15.34 -6.61 9.50
N ALA A 64 14.58 -5.53 9.79
CA ALA A 64 13.41 -5.60 10.66
C ALA A 64 12.30 -6.48 10.06
N PRO A 65 11.43 -7.07 10.88
CA PRO A 65 10.25 -7.82 10.42
C PRO A 65 9.30 -7.00 9.54
N ILE A 66 9.26 -5.69 9.77
CA ILE A 66 8.45 -4.75 8.97
C ILE A 66 9.40 -3.72 8.37
N VAL A 67 9.48 -3.62 7.05
CA VAL A 67 10.32 -2.62 6.37
C VAL A 67 9.48 -1.72 5.49
N VAL A 68 9.53 -0.43 5.76
CA VAL A 68 8.89 0.60 4.92
C VAL A 68 9.86 1.04 3.84
N MET A 69 9.38 1.15 2.60
CA MET A 69 10.21 1.52 1.46
C MET A 69 9.40 2.22 0.37
N THR A 70 10.08 2.78 -0.63
CA THR A 70 9.39 3.18 -1.85
C THR A 70 9.21 1.99 -2.79
N THR A 71 8.18 2.03 -3.63
CA THR A 71 7.91 0.95 -4.60
C THR A 71 9.08 0.73 -5.56
N GLU A 72 9.82 1.79 -5.89
CA GLU A 72 11.03 1.70 -6.71
C GLU A 72 12.14 0.87 -6.05
N VAL A 73 12.28 0.98 -4.72
CA VAL A 73 13.25 0.17 -3.97
C VAL A 73 12.86 -1.31 -4.02
N LEU A 74 11.57 -1.63 -3.81
CA LEU A 74 11.09 -3.01 -3.95
C LEU A 74 11.37 -3.57 -5.34
N ARG A 75 11.03 -2.82 -6.41
CA ARG A 75 11.32 -3.24 -7.79
C ARG A 75 12.81 -3.51 -7.98
N ASN A 76 13.67 -2.60 -7.52
CA ASN A 76 15.12 -2.76 -7.65
C ASN A 76 15.64 -4.00 -6.90
N MET A 77 15.08 -4.30 -5.72
CA MET A 77 15.40 -5.52 -4.97
C MET A 77 14.99 -6.79 -5.72
N ILE A 78 13.83 -6.77 -6.38
CA ILE A 78 13.36 -7.89 -7.21
C ILE A 78 14.34 -8.12 -8.37
N TYR A 79 14.72 -7.07 -9.09
CA TYR A 79 15.67 -7.20 -10.21
C TYR A 79 17.10 -7.60 -9.79
N ALA A 80 17.49 -7.23 -8.57
CA ALA A 80 18.78 -7.60 -8.01
C ALA A 80 18.79 -8.99 -7.34
N ASP A 81 17.65 -9.69 -7.36
CA ASP A 81 17.49 -10.99 -6.67
C ASP A 81 17.98 -10.94 -5.20
N SER A 82 17.51 -9.94 -4.49
CA SER A 82 17.98 -9.65 -3.13
C SER A 82 17.62 -10.78 -2.16
N GLU A 83 18.59 -11.24 -1.38
CA GLU A 83 18.40 -12.27 -0.33
C GLU A 83 17.27 -11.91 0.66
N ARG A 84 16.97 -10.63 0.83
CA ARG A 84 15.85 -10.16 1.68
C ARG A 84 14.47 -10.60 1.19
N LEU A 85 14.35 -10.99 -0.08
CA LEU A 85 13.10 -11.51 -0.64
C LEU A 85 12.83 -12.96 -0.23
N GLU A 86 13.83 -13.70 0.23
CA GLU A 86 13.68 -15.10 0.65
C GLU A 86 12.73 -15.26 1.83
N THR A 87 12.75 -14.32 2.78
CA THR A 87 11.90 -14.32 3.98
C THR A 87 10.62 -13.49 3.81
N LEU A 88 10.43 -12.88 2.63
CA LEU A 88 9.30 -12.02 2.36
C LEU A 88 8.01 -12.83 2.24
N THR A 89 7.03 -12.52 3.08
CA THR A 89 5.71 -13.17 3.08
C THR A 89 4.57 -12.26 2.69
N HIS A 90 4.71 -10.96 2.96
CA HIS A 90 3.67 -9.98 2.70
C HIS A 90 4.25 -8.70 2.08
N VAL A 91 3.54 -8.17 1.10
CA VAL A 91 3.79 -6.83 0.56
C VAL A 91 2.52 -6.01 0.64
N VAL A 92 2.60 -4.84 1.24
CA VAL A 92 1.54 -3.83 1.20
C VAL A 92 1.95 -2.75 0.21
N MET A 93 1.21 -2.58 -0.86
CA MET A 93 1.38 -1.50 -1.82
C MET A 93 0.36 -0.40 -1.55
N ASP A 94 0.83 0.70 -0.99
CA ASP A 94 0.01 1.88 -0.72
C ASP A 94 -0.10 2.76 -1.95
N GLU A 95 -1.26 3.44 -2.06
CA GLU A 95 -1.56 4.36 -3.15
C GLU A 95 -1.44 3.70 -4.56
N VAL A 96 -1.93 2.48 -4.70
CA VAL A 96 -1.78 1.70 -5.93
C VAL A 96 -2.41 2.36 -7.19
N HIS A 97 -3.23 3.41 -7.01
CA HIS A 97 -3.75 4.21 -8.12
C HIS A 97 -2.64 4.90 -8.95
N PHE A 98 -1.42 5.04 -8.41
CA PHE A 98 -0.25 5.47 -9.19
C PHE A 98 0.10 4.53 -10.34
N LEU A 99 -0.44 3.33 -10.38
CA LEU A 99 -0.33 2.42 -11.53
C LEU A 99 -0.89 3.06 -12.82
N ALA A 100 -1.88 3.95 -12.71
CA ALA A 100 -2.42 4.72 -13.84
C ALA A 100 -1.52 5.90 -14.28
N ASP A 101 -0.48 6.26 -13.51
CA ASP A 101 0.46 7.31 -13.87
C ASP A 101 1.39 6.86 -15.00
N ARG A 102 1.47 7.65 -16.09
CA ARG A 102 2.26 7.30 -17.28
C ARG A 102 3.76 7.15 -17.01
N SER A 103 4.29 7.87 -16.03
CA SER A 103 5.73 7.88 -15.72
C SER A 103 6.10 6.87 -14.64
N ARG A 104 5.22 6.64 -13.68
CA ARG A 104 5.47 5.80 -12.51
C ARG A 104 4.76 4.45 -12.55
N GLY A 105 3.64 4.35 -13.27
CA GLY A 105 2.86 3.12 -13.39
C GLY A 105 3.67 1.88 -13.71
N PRO A 106 4.63 1.92 -14.65
CA PRO A 106 5.48 0.78 -14.96
C PRO A 106 6.24 0.20 -13.75
N VAL A 107 6.61 1.03 -12.78
CA VAL A 107 7.29 0.57 -11.55
C VAL A 107 6.41 -0.35 -10.71
N TRP A 108 5.13 0.00 -10.56
CA TRP A 108 4.13 -0.83 -9.85
C TRP A 108 3.83 -2.11 -10.62
N GLU A 109 3.61 -1.99 -11.92
CA GLU A 109 3.33 -3.13 -12.79
C GLU A 109 4.48 -4.13 -12.75
N GLU A 110 5.71 -3.69 -12.95
CA GLU A 110 6.90 -4.52 -12.90
C GLU A 110 7.07 -5.20 -11.52
N ALA A 111 6.85 -4.46 -10.42
CA ALA A 111 6.93 -5.04 -9.09
C ALA A 111 5.87 -6.12 -8.87
N ILE A 112 4.61 -5.88 -9.28
CA ILE A 112 3.52 -6.84 -9.13
C ILE A 112 3.74 -8.09 -9.97
N LEU A 113 4.20 -7.94 -11.22
CA LEU A 113 4.41 -9.04 -12.16
C LEU A 113 5.57 -9.95 -11.74
N ASN A 114 6.63 -9.38 -11.17
CA ASN A 114 7.86 -10.10 -10.85
C ASN A 114 7.97 -10.50 -9.36
N LEU A 115 7.02 -10.09 -8.52
CA LEU A 115 6.98 -10.53 -7.12
C LEU A 115 6.63 -12.02 -7.05
N ASP A 116 7.35 -12.78 -6.22
CA ASP A 116 7.10 -14.22 -6.02
C ASP A 116 5.60 -14.48 -5.76
N PRO A 117 4.98 -15.44 -6.47
CA PRO A 117 3.56 -15.80 -6.28
C PRO A 117 3.18 -16.21 -4.85
N ARG A 118 4.16 -16.70 -4.05
CA ARG A 118 3.94 -17.09 -2.65
C ARG A 118 3.70 -15.89 -1.73
N VAL A 119 4.15 -14.70 -2.14
CA VAL A 119 4.02 -13.48 -1.34
C VAL A 119 2.60 -12.96 -1.41
N ILE A 120 1.98 -12.72 -0.27
CA ILE A 120 0.65 -12.13 -0.19
C ILE A 120 0.74 -10.64 -0.51
N LEU A 121 0.03 -10.21 -1.55
CA LEU A 121 -0.02 -8.81 -1.97
C LEU A 121 -1.30 -8.14 -1.47
N VAL A 122 -1.14 -7.01 -0.78
CA VAL A 122 -2.24 -6.14 -0.35
C VAL A 122 -2.12 -4.80 -1.06
N SER A 123 -3.05 -4.49 -1.92
CA SER A 123 -3.10 -3.22 -2.66
C SER A 123 -4.09 -2.25 -2.02
N LEU A 124 -3.63 -1.07 -1.63
CA LEU A 124 -4.44 -0.03 -1.02
C LEU A 124 -4.60 1.16 -1.98
N SER A 125 -5.83 1.63 -2.13
CA SER A 125 -6.11 2.80 -2.96
C SER A 125 -7.22 3.65 -2.35
N ALA A 126 -7.06 4.97 -2.42
CA ALA A 126 -8.10 5.90 -2.01
C ALA A 126 -9.17 6.11 -3.11
N THR A 127 -8.76 6.01 -4.37
CA THR A 127 -9.63 6.26 -5.53
C THR A 127 -9.21 5.36 -6.69
N VAL A 128 -10.03 4.38 -7.03
CA VAL A 128 -9.89 3.61 -8.26
C VAL A 128 -11.16 3.79 -9.07
N SER A 129 -11.07 4.49 -10.19
CA SER A 129 -12.20 4.68 -11.10
C SER A 129 -12.68 3.37 -11.73
N ASN A 130 -11.78 2.36 -11.83
CA ASN A 130 -12.04 1.05 -12.44
C ASN A 130 -11.62 -0.09 -11.52
N VAL A 131 -12.26 -0.18 -10.35
CA VAL A 131 -11.93 -1.22 -9.34
C VAL A 131 -12.07 -2.64 -9.89
N GLU A 132 -13.11 -2.88 -10.68
CA GLU A 132 -13.38 -4.20 -11.25
C GLU A 132 -12.33 -4.60 -12.29
N GLU A 133 -11.93 -3.68 -13.17
CA GLU A 133 -10.90 -3.92 -14.18
C GLU A 133 -9.53 -4.17 -13.52
N PHE A 134 -9.18 -3.34 -12.56
CA PHE A 134 -7.94 -3.50 -11.79
C PHE A 134 -7.91 -4.82 -11.02
N GLY A 135 -9.01 -5.15 -10.33
CA GLY A 135 -9.14 -6.42 -9.59
C GLY A 135 -9.10 -7.63 -10.52
N GLY A 136 -9.73 -7.55 -11.71
CA GLY A 136 -9.66 -8.58 -12.74
C GLY A 136 -8.23 -8.80 -13.24
N TRP A 137 -7.48 -7.73 -13.48
CA TRP A 137 -6.08 -7.80 -13.85
C TRP A 137 -5.22 -8.43 -12.74
N LEU A 138 -5.40 -8.00 -11.48
CA LEU A 138 -4.69 -8.60 -10.34
C LEU A 138 -4.99 -10.09 -10.21
N SER A 139 -6.26 -10.51 -10.37
CA SER A 139 -6.64 -11.91 -10.33
C SER A 139 -5.99 -12.72 -11.44
N ALA A 140 -5.86 -12.15 -12.64
CA ALA A 140 -5.20 -12.81 -13.76
C ALA A 140 -3.69 -13.00 -13.52
N VAL A 141 -3.04 -12.04 -12.85
CA VAL A 141 -1.59 -12.02 -12.60
C VAL A 141 -1.21 -12.77 -11.33
N ARG A 142 -1.99 -12.63 -10.26
CA ARG A 142 -1.65 -13.10 -8.90
C ARG A 142 -2.52 -14.26 -8.40
N GLY A 143 -3.57 -14.64 -9.13
CA GLY A 143 -4.54 -15.65 -8.71
C GLY A 143 -5.65 -15.07 -7.85
N ASP A 144 -6.19 -15.84 -6.92
CA ASP A 144 -7.34 -15.46 -6.10
C ASP A 144 -7.15 -14.08 -5.46
N THR A 145 -8.02 -13.14 -5.84
CA THR A 145 -7.99 -11.77 -5.36
C THR A 145 -9.33 -11.39 -4.76
N GLU A 146 -9.33 -10.95 -3.50
CA GLU A 146 -10.51 -10.39 -2.84
C GLU A 146 -10.53 -8.87 -3.00
N ILE A 147 -11.63 -8.33 -3.53
CA ILE A 147 -11.81 -6.90 -3.70
C ILE A 147 -12.72 -6.37 -2.59
N ILE A 148 -12.18 -5.45 -1.77
CA ILE A 148 -12.93 -4.83 -0.68
C ILE A 148 -13.12 -3.35 -0.99
N VAL A 149 -14.36 -2.94 -1.23
CA VAL A 149 -14.73 -1.56 -1.49
C VAL A 149 -15.52 -0.99 -0.32
N THR A 150 -15.21 0.23 0.08
CA THR A 150 -15.98 0.98 1.07
C THR A 150 -16.20 2.42 0.59
N GLU A 151 -17.44 2.84 0.58
CA GLU A 151 -17.84 4.22 0.26
C GLU A 151 -17.98 5.08 1.51
N LYS A 152 -17.82 4.49 2.69
CA LYS A 152 -17.96 5.21 3.95
C LYS A 152 -16.79 6.17 4.16
N ARG A 153 -17.06 7.46 4.03
CA ARG A 153 -16.09 8.52 4.31
C ARG A 153 -16.05 8.81 5.81
N PRO A 154 -14.87 8.89 6.46
CA PRO A 154 -14.74 9.30 7.86
C PRO A 154 -15.27 10.72 8.08
N VAL A 155 -15.07 11.60 7.09
CA VAL A 155 -15.58 12.97 7.08
C VAL A 155 -16.50 13.13 5.87
N PRO A 156 -17.76 13.55 6.05
CA PRO A 156 -18.67 13.83 4.94
C PRO A 156 -18.07 14.90 4.03
N LEU A 157 -18.15 14.71 2.74
CA LEU A 157 -17.74 15.69 1.73
C LEU A 157 -19.00 16.30 1.11
N THR A 158 -19.27 17.55 1.43
CA THR A 158 -20.36 18.33 0.80
C THR A 158 -19.75 19.27 -0.23
N GLN A 159 -20.27 19.24 -1.44
CA GLN A 159 -19.78 20.07 -2.54
C GLN A 159 -20.62 21.33 -2.64
N PHE A 160 -19.95 22.47 -2.77
CA PHE A 160 -20.57 23.77 -2.97
C PHE A 160 -19.98 24.45 -4.20
N MET A 161 -20.78 25.27 -4.84
CA MET A 161 -20.37 26.14 -5.94
C MET A 161 -20.44 27.60 -5.49
N MET A 162 -19.42 28.38 -5.83
CA MET A 162 -19.46 29.84 -5.61
C MET A 162 -19.92 30.53 -6.89
N VAL A 163 -21.02 31.26 -6.77
CA VAL A 163 -21.53 32.11 -7.86
C VAL A 163 -21.54 33.57 -7.37
N GLY A 164 -20.64 34.37 -7.90
CA GLY A 164 -20.42 35.73 -7.41
C GLY A 164 -19.93 35.74 -5.95
N ARG A 165 -20.77 36.16 -5.01
CA ARG A 165 -20.50 36.18 -3.57
C ARG A 165 -21.32 35.18 -2.76
N GLN A 166 -22.08 34.33 -3.43
CA GLN A 166 -22.95 33.34 -2.79
C GLN A 166 -22.36 31.94 -2.92
N ILE A 167 -22.43 31.19 -1.83
CA ILE A 167 -22.07 29.77 -1.80
C ILE A 167 -23.35 28.96 -1.83
N LEU A 168 -23.54 28.17 -2.85
CA LEU A 168 -24.72 27.35 -3.10
C LEU A 168 -24.33 25.87 -3.07
N PRO A 169 -25.19 24.96 -2.52
CA PRO A 169 -24.99 23.54 -2.67
C PRO A 169 -24.89 23.15 -4.16
N LEU A 170 -23.97 22.25 -4.50
CA LEU A 170 -23.83 21.77 -5.88
C LEU A 170 -24.91 20.74 -6.22
N PHE A 171 -25.40 20.03 -5.21
CA PHE A 171 -26.48 19.04 -5.32
C PHE A 171 -27.48 19.27 -4.18
N GLU A 172 -28.76 19.01 -4.46
CA GLU A 172 -29.84 19.00 -3.45
C GLU A 172 -29.92 17.64 -2.74
#